data_1ec90cf62ba3dca876ee603da544ee03
#
_entry.id   1ec90cf62ba3dca876ee603da544ee03
#
_cell.length_a   1.000
_cell.length_b   1.000
_cell.length_c   1.000
_cell.angle_alpha   90.00
_cell.angle_beta   90.00
_cell.angle_gamma   90.00
#
_symmetry.space_group_name_H-M   'P 1'
#
loop_
_entity.id
_entity.type
_entity.pdbx_description
1 polymer ?
#
loop_
_entity_poly.entity_id
_entity_poly.type
_entity_poly.pdbx_seq_one_letter_code
_entity_poly.pdbx_strand_id
1 'polypeptide(L)'
;MKIIYPAVFHKENNQYWVEFPDLEGCHTYGESLEETLFYAKEALELYAATLLENGEKLIPPTNISSIATDENSFATLIYGDIDNYLSSGKAVKKTLTIPEWVNQIGIEHNINFSQTLTDAILHQYMR
;
A
#
# COMPACT_ATOMS: atom_id res chain seq x y z
N MET A 1 -3.55 -6.44 1.62
CA MET A 1 -4.15 -5.51 0.66
C MET A 1 -3.07 -4.77 -0.08
N LYS A 2 -3.18 -4.71 -1.38
CA LYS A 2 -2.14 -4.13 -2.24
C LYS A 2 -2.50 -2.72 -2.66
N ILE A 3 -1.51 -1.84 -2.67
CA ILE A 3 -1.68 -0.43 -3.02
C ILE A 3 -0.58 0.01 -3.97
N ILE A 4 -0.88 1.04 -4.77
CA ILE A 4 0.07 1.64 -5.69
C ILE A 4 -0.04 3.16 -5.56
N TYR A 5 1.10 3.81 -5.35
CA TYR A 5 1.17 5.27 -5.27
C TYR A 5 2.36 5.79 -6.05
N PRO A 6 2.21 6.95 -6.70
CA PRO A 6 3.35 7.58 -7.35
C PRO A 6 4.31 8.15 -6.31
N ALA A 7 5.58 8.02 -6.60
CA ALA A 7 6.65 8.58 -5.79
C ALA A 7 7.61 9.35 -6.67
N VAL A 8 8.22 10.39 -6.11
CA VAL A 8 9.23 11.18 -6.79
C VAL A 8 10.57 10.90 -6.14
N PHE A 9 11.51 10.43 -6.94
CA PHE A 9 12.88 10.15 -6.53
C PHE A 9 13.75 11.35 -6.91
N HIS A 10 14.50 11.84 -5.94
CA HIS A 10 15.42 12.96 -6.12
C HIS A 10 16.85 12.46 -5.95
N LYS A 11 17.71 12.76 -6.91
CA LYS A 11 19.12 12.42 -6.83
C LYS A 11 19.88 13.62 -6.28
N GLU A 12 20.66 13.40 -5.25
CA GLU A 12 21.43 14.45 -4.59
C GLU A 12 22.74 13.85 -4.05
N ASN A 13 23.88 14.33 -4.55
CA ASN A 13 25.21 13.89 -4.12
C ASN A 13 25.41 12.36 -4.13
N ASN A 14 24.96 11.70 -5.20
CA ASN A 14 25.00 10.25 -5.37
C ASN A 14 24.12 9.46 -4.40
N GLN A 15 23.28 10.15 -3.66
CA GLN A 15 22.26 9.55 -2.82
C GLN A 15 20.89 9.85 -3.42
N TYR A 16 19.89 9.14 -2.94
CA TYR A 16 18.53 9.34 -3.37
C TYR A 16 17.64 9.59 -2.17
N TRP A 17 16.66 10.47 -2.33
CA TRP A 17 15.56 10.54 -1.40
C TRP A 17 14.27 10.46 -2.19
N VAL A 18 13.22 10.00 -1.56
CA VAL A 18 11.95 9.73 -2.21
C VAL A 18 10.82 10.30 -1.37
N GLU A 19 9.86 10.90 -2.05
CA GLU A 19 8.65 11.41 -1.42
C GLU A 19 7.42 10.89 -2.15
N PHE A 20 6.32 10.80 -1.43
CA PHE A 20 5.03 10.43 -2.02
C PHE A 20 4.15 11.67 -2.01
N PRO A 21 3.91 12.31 -3.17
CA PRO A 21 3.15 13.56 -3.22
C PRO A 21 1.76 13.47 -2.61
N ASP A 22 1.11 12.30 -2.69
CA ASP A 22 -0.23 12.10 -2.15
C ASP A 22 -0.25 11.82 -0.65
N LEU A 23 0.89 11.52 -0.07
CA LEU A 23 0.99 11.07 1.31
C LEU A 23 1.93 12.00 2.08
N GLU A 24 1.35 13.03 2.69
CA GLU A 24 2.13 14.06 3.38
C GLU A 24 2.99 13.46 4.50
N GLY A 25 4.27 13.77 4.47
CA GLY A 25 5.22 13.26 5.45
C GLY A 25 5.77 11.88 5.16
N CYS A 26 5.27 11.21 4.13
CA CYS A 26 5.79 9.90 3.73
C CYS A 26 6.99 10.09 2.81
N HIS A 27 8.18 9.94 3.38
CA HIS A 27 9.43 10.06 2.64
C HIS A 27 10.50 9.19 3.26
N THR A 28 11.53 8.88 2.48
CA THR A 28 12.68 8.13 2.95
C THR A 28 13.89 8.43 2.05
N TYR A 29 15.02 7.86 2.35
CA TYR A 29 16.23 8.05 1.56
C TYR A 29 17.08 6.78 1.58
N GLY A 30 18.00 6.69 0.63
CA GLY A 30 18.93 5.59 0.52
C GLY A 30 20.20 6.00 -0.20
N GLU A 31 21.24 5.19 -0.08
CA GLU A 31 22.54 5.46 -0.67
C GLU A 31 22.65 5.01 -2.13
N SER A 32 21.71 4.18 -2.58
CA SER A 32 21.63 3.72 -3.96
C SER A 32 20.17 3.73 -4.41
N LEU A 33 19.97 3.68 -5.72
CA LEU A 33 18.62 3.60 -6.27
C LEU A 33 17.91 2.34 -5.77
N GLU A 34 18.58 1.21 -5.81
CA GLU A 34 18.03 -0.07 -5.39
C GLU A 34 17.60 -0.04 -3.93
N GLU A 35 18.47 0.45 -3.05
CA GLU A 35 18.17 0.59 -1.62
C GLU A 35 16.99 1.54 -1.39
N THR A 36 16.98 2.67 -2.10
CA THR A 36 15.90 3.66 -1.96
C THR A 36 14.56 3.10 -2.43
N LEU A 37 14.54 2.30 -3.49
CA LEU A 37 13.31 1.62 -3.93
C LEU A 37 12.77 0.69 -2.87
N PHE A 38 13.64 -0.06 -2.22
CA PHE A 38 13.26 -0.96 -1.14
C PHE A 38 12.67 -0.18 0.04
N TYR A 39 13.34 0.89 0.46
CA TYR A 39 12.86 1.72 1.56
C TYR A 39 11.59 2.48 1.21
N ALA A 40 11.41 2.86 -0.05
CA ALA A 40 10.18 3.50 -0.49
C ALA A 40 8.98 2.58 -0.31
N LYS A 41 9.14 1.32 -0.66
CA LYS A 41 8.09 0.31 -0.47
C LYS A 41 7.76 0.16 1.01
N GLU A 42 8.76 0.03 1.87
CA GLU A 42 8.53 -0.08 3.31
C GLU A 42 7.83 1.15 3.88
N ALA A 43 8.28 2.35 3.49
CA ALA A 43 7.68 3.59 3.96
C ALA A 43 6.22 3.71 3.55
N LEU A 44 5.90 3.36 2.31
CA LEU A 44 4.53 3.36 1.81
C LEU A 44 3.65 2.41 2.61
N GLU A 45 4.11 1.19 2.80
CA GLU A 45 3.35 0.16 3.51
C GLU A 45 3.09 0.55 4.96
N LEU A 46 4.11 1.02 5.65
CA LEU A 46 3.99 1.42 7.05
C LEU A 46 3.07 2.64 7.20
N TYR A 47 3.24 3.64 6.35
CA TYR A 47 2.42 4.85 6.38
C TYR A 47 0.94 4.51 6.16
N ALA A 48 0.65 3.74 5.12
CA ALA A 48 -0.72 3.35 4.79
C ALA A 48 -1.36 2.50 5.87
N ALA A 49 -0.65 1.53 6.40
CA ALA A 49 -1.14 0.70 7.50
C ALA A 49 -1.47 1.54 8.73
N THR A 50 -0.60 2.48 9.07
CA THR A 50 -0.81 3.36 10.22
C THR A 50 -2.05 4.24 10.05
N LEU A 51 -2.25 4.80 8.86
CA LEU A 51 -3.45 5.59 8.58
C LEU A 51 -4.72 4.76 8.77
N LEU A 52 -4.76 3.57 8.19
CA LEU A 52 -5.93 2.71 8.27
C LEU A 52 -6.22 2.28 9.71
N GLU A 53 -5.21 1.94 10.48
CA GLU A 53 -5.37 1.56 11.88
C GLU A 53 -5.90 2.71 12.74
N ASN A 54 -5.59 3.94 12.36
CA ASN A 54 -6.08 5.14 13.03
C ASN A 54 -7.48 5.56 12.55
N GLY A 55 -8.11 4.78 11.69
CA GLY A 55 -9.44 5.08 11.16
C GLY A 55 -9.45 6.15 10.07
N GLU A 56 -8.29 6.48 9.53
CA GLU A 56 -8.16 7.45 8.46
C GLU A 56 -8.19 6.74 7.11
N LYS A 57 -8.57 7.47 6.07
CA LYS A 57 -8.63 6.94 4.71
C LYS A 57 -7.42 7.38 3.90
N LEU A 58 -6.95 6.47 3.04
CA LEU A 58 -5.97 6.83 2.02
C LEU A 58 -6.67 7.62 0.93
N ILE A 59 -6.06 8.72 0.50
CA ILE A 59 -6.56 9.46 -0.65
C ILE A 59 -6.25 8.69 -1.93
N PRO A 60 -7.06 8.85 -2.99
CA PRO A 60 -6.76 8.22 -4.26
C PRO A 60 -5.43 8.71 -4.81
N PRO A 61 -4.63 7.84 -5.45
CA PRO A 61 -3.36 8.26 -6.02
C PRO A 61 -3.54 9.23 -7.19
N THR A 62 -2.68 10.23 -7.25
CA THR A 62 -2.62 11.14 -8.38
C THR A 62 -2.11 10.38 -9.60
N ASN A 63 -2.59 10.74 -10.78
CA ASN A 63 -2.06 10.18 -12.01
C ASN A 63 -0.59 10.56 -12.15
N ILE A 64 0.27 9.57 -12.31
CA ILE A 64 1.71 9.79 -12.38
C ILE A 64 2.11 10.76 -13.51
N SER A 65 1.34 10.81 -14.58
CA SER A 65 1.62 11.73 -15.70
C SER A 65 1.41 13.20 -15.33
N SER A 66 0.72 13.48 -14.23
CA SER A 66 0.48 14.83 -13.73
C SER A 66 1.56 15.33 -12.79
N ILE A 67 2.50 14.48 -12.42
CA ILE A 67 3.53 14.84 -11.44
C ILE A 67 4.71 15.49 -12.15
N ALA A 68 5.04 16.71 -11.72
CA ALA A 68 6.16 17.45 -12.28
C ALA A 68 7.48 16.93 -11.71
N THR A 69 8.48 16.79 -12.58
CA THR A 69 9.84 16.42 -12.20
C THR A 69 10.82 17.32 -12.93
N ASP A 70 12.06 17.33 -12.48
CA ASP A 70 13.14 18.08 -13.11
C ASP A 70 14.25 17.13 -13.58
N GLU A 71 15.41 17.69 -13.99
CA GLU A 71 16.52 16.89 -14.50
C GLU A 71 17.18 16.02 -13.43
N ASN A 72 16.97 16.32 -12.15
CA ASN A 72 17.52 15.57 -11.02
C ASN A 72 16.48 14.71 -10.30
N SER A 73 15.31 14.58 -10.89
CA SER A 73 14.23 13.79 -10.28
C SER A 73 13.47 13.00 -11.34
N PHE A 74 12.81 11.96 -10.88
CA PHE A 74 11.90 11.18 -11.73
C PHE A 74 10.76 10.63 -10.88
N ALA A 75 9.63 10.42 -11.52
CA ALA A 75 8.48 9.82 -10.88
C ALA A 75 8.33 8.37 -11.30
N THR A 76 7.96 7.52 -10.37
CA THR A 76 7.63 6.13 -10.65
C THR A 76 6.52 5.66 -9.73
N LEU A 77 5.94 4.52 -10.02
CA LEU A 77 4.92 3.92 -9.19
C LEU A 77 5.57 2.96 -8.20
N ILE A 78 5.17 3.06 -6.95
CA ILE A 78 5.61 2.14 -5.90
C ILE A 78 4.43 1.27 -5.52
N TYR A 79 4.67 -0.02 -5.54
CA TYR A 79 3.70 -1.05 -5.21
C TYR A 79 4.01 -1.56 -3.80
N GLY A 80 2.99 -1.65 -2.98
CA GLY A 80 3.15 -2.15 -1.63
C GLY A 80 2.01 -3.08 -1.21
N ASP A 81 2.27 -3.90 -0.21
CA ASP A 81 1.27 -4.73 0.43
C ASP A 81 1.26 -4.40 1.92
N ILE A 82 0.16 -3.82 2.37
CA ILE A 82 0.03 -3.32 3.73
C ILE A 82 -0.24 -4.42 4.76
N ASP A 83 -0.59 -5.63 4.32
CA ASP A 83 -0.94 -6.72 5.23
C ASP A 83 0.18 -7.04 6.21
N ASN A 84 1.43 -6.88 5.77
CA ASN A 84 2.59 -7.16 6.62
C ASN A 84 2.73 -6.19 7.80
N TYR A 85 2.10 -5.02 7.73
CA TYR A 85 2.22 -3.96 8.72
C TYR A 85 0.92 -3.65 9.44
N LEU A 86 -0.18 -4.28 9.06
CA LEU A 86 -1.40 -4.17 9.84
C LEU A 86 -1.14 -4.89 11.16
N SER A 87 -1.15 -4.12 12.24
CA SER A 87 -1.00 -4.76 13.54
C SER A 87 -2.17 -5.69 13.72
N SER A 88 -1.85 -6.90 14.15
CA SER A 88 -2.85 -7.87 14.47
C SER A 88 -3.64 -7.37 15.68
N GLY A 89 -4.57 -6.46 15.43
CA GLY A 89 -5.62 -6.20 16.38
C GLY A 89 -6.23 -7.55 16.76
N LYS A 90 -6.85 -7.62 17.90
CA LYS A 90 -7.49 -8.84 18.35
C LYS A 90 -8.49 -9.30 17.28
N ALA A 91 -8.28 -10.46 16.70
CA ALA A 91 -9.20 -11.03 15.73
C ALA A 91 -10.53 -11.34 16.40
N VAL A 92 -11.63 -11.05 15.70
CA VAL A 92 -12.97 -11.40 16.17
C VAL A 92 -13.54 -12.48 15.26
N LYS A 93 -14.26 -13.42 15.83
CA LYS A 93 -14.90 -14.46 15.06
C LYS A 93 -16.24 -13.95 14.53
N LYS A 94 -16.47 -14.13 13.23
CA LYS A 94 -17.70 -13.70 12.58
C LYS A 94 -18.30 -14.87 11.80
N THR A 95 -19.55 -15.16 12.06
CA THR A 95 -20.27 -16.23 11.36
C THR A 95 -21.08 -15.61 10.23
N LEU A 96 -20.85 -16.06 9.01
CA LEU A 96 -21.47 -15.52 7.81
C LEU A 96 -22.07 -16.62 6.96
N THR A 97 -23.04 -16.25 6.15
CA THR A 97 -23.69 -17.18 5.20
C THR A 97 -23.34 -16.76 3.78
N ILE A 98 -22.89 -17.71 2.99
CA ILE A 98 -22.62 -17.52 1.55
C ILE A 98 -23.30 -18.62 0.77
N PRO A 99 -23.58 -18.43 -0.54
CA PRO A 99 -24.14 -19.50 -1.35
C PRO A 99 -23.25 -20.75 -1.35
N GLU A 100 -23.86 -21.91 -1.34
CA GLU A 100 -23.13 -23.18 -1.28
C GLU A 100 -22.12 -23.31 -2.43
N TRP A 101 -22.49 -22.94 -3.63
CA TRP A 101 -21.60 -23.05 -4.80
C TRP A 101 -20.39 -22.11 -4.70
N VAL A 102 -20.55 -20.94 -4.09
CA VAL A 102 -19.44 -20.02 -3.83
C VAL A 102 -18.48 -20.62 -2.79
N ASN A 103 -19.03 -21.20 -1.74
CA ASN A 103 -18.24 -21.89 -0.73
C ASN A 103 -17.42 -23.03 -1.35
N GLN A 104 -18.02 -23.78 -2.26
CA GLN A 104 -17.34 -24.89 -2.94
C GLN A 104 -16.16 -24.39 -3.77
N ILE A 105 -16.34 -23.30 -4.50
CA ILE A 105 -15.26 -22.66 -5.26
C ILE A 105 -14.11 -22.28 -4.32
N GLY A 106 -14.43 -21.66 -3.20
CA GLY A 106 -13.42 -21.23 -2.22
C GLY A 106 -12.61 -22.40 -1.69
N ILE A 107 -13.29 -23.51 -1.34
CA ILE A 107 -12.62 -24.70 -0.83
C ILE A 107 -11.73 -25.31 -1.90
N GLU A 108 -12.24 -25.48 -3.11
CA GLU A 108 -11.50 -26.10 -4.23
C GLU A 108 -10.24 -25.31 -4.62
N HIS A 109 -10.27 -23.99 -4.48
CA HIS A 109 -9.15 -23.12 -4.84
C HIS A 109 -8.31 -22.71 -3.64
N ASN A 110 -8.52 -23.33 -2.48
CA ASN A 110 -7.77 -23.04 -1.25
C ASN A 110 -7.79 -21.55 -0.87
N ILE A 111 -8.94 -20.90 -1.03
CA ILE A 111 -9.10 -19.49 -0.71
C ILE A 111 -9.15 -19.31 0.81
N ASN A 112 -8.38 -18.33 1.30
CA ASN A 112 -8.45 -17.92 2.71
C ASN A 112 -9.65 -16.99 2.87
N PHE A 113 -10.75 -17.50 3.41
CA PHE A 113 -11.99 -16.73 3.54
C PHE A 113 -11.84 -15.51 4.44
N SER A 114 -11.12 -15.65 5.55
CA SER A 114 -10.90 -14.53 6.47
C SER A 114 -10.09 -13.41 5.82
N GLN A 115 -9.03 -13.76 5.11
CA GLN A 115 -8.22 -12.77 4.42
C GLN A 115 -8.98 -12.12 3.29
N THR A 116 -9.74 -12.90 2.53
CA THR A 116 -10.57 -12.38 1.43
C THR A 116 -11.59 -11.37 1.94
N LEU A 117 -12.26 -11.70 3.04
CA LEU A 117 -13.23 -10.78 3.66
C LEU A 117 -12.56 -9.51 4.17
N THR A 118 -11.41 -9.64 4.82
CA THR A 118 -10.65 -8.50 5.31
C THR A 118 -10.28 -7.56 4.16
N ASP A 119 -9.76 -8.11 3.08
CA ASP A 119 -9.37 -7.33 1.90
C ASP A 119 -10.57 -6.64 1.26
N ALA A 120 -11.69 -7.34 1.15
CA ALA A 120 -12.92 -6.79 0.56
C ALA A 120 -13.45 -5.60 1.38
N ILE A 121 -13.45 -5.72 2.70
CA ILE A 121 -13.91 -4.65 3.58
C ILE A 121 -13.00 -3.42 3.46
N LEU A 122 -11.70 -3.63 3.51
CA LEU A 122 -10.74 -2.53 3.39
C LEU A 122 -10.86 -1.85 2.02
N HIS A 123 -11.04 -2.62 0.97
CA HIS A 123 -11.20 -2.08 -0.38
C HIS A 123 -12.46 -1.21 -0.49
N GLN A 124 -13.56 -1.64 0.09
CA GLN A 124 -14.80 -0.84 0.12
C GLN A 124 -14.66 0.41 0.97
N TYR A 125 -13.97 0.31 2.09
CA TYR A 125 -13.73 1.45 2.98
C TYR A 125 -12.92 2.55 2.30
N MET A 126 -11.99 2.17 1.43
CA MET A 126 -11.09 3.10 0.76
C MET A 126 -11.65 3.75 -0.51
N ARG A 127 -12.86 3.40 -0.89
CA ARG A 127 -13.54 4.05 -2.02
C ARG A 127 -13.84 5.51 -1.76
#